data_98c2f981ffc7720dd22804458aeb0e03
#
_entry.id   98c2f981ffc7720dd22804458aeb0e03
#
_cell.length_a   1.000
_cell.length_b   1.000
_cell.length_c   1.000
_cell.angle_alpha   90.00
_cell.angle_beta   90.00
_cell.angle_gamma   90.00
#
_symmetry.space_group_name_H-M   'P 1'
#
loop_
_entity.id
_entity.type
_entity.pdbx_description
1 polymer ?
#
loop_
_entity_poly.entity_id
_entity_poly.type
_entity_poly.pdbx_seq_one_letter_code
_entity_poly.pdbx_strand_id
1 'polypeptide(L)'
;LGFAWVALGDSVDLSSAALNDWYAKARVTVRGAVAGTTQTFVGRAIVYAFAVPRAAPHPETAARFAAFLVSAEGREILRRESLDALDSAVVVG
;
A
#
# COMPACT_ATOMS: atom_id res chain seq x y z
N LEU A 1 -10.74 18.79 12.52
CA LEU A 1 -9.44 19.36 12.85
C LEU A 1 -9.14 20.54 11.95
N GLY A 2 -8.68 21.62 12.52
CA GLY A 2 -8.42 22.89 11.81
C GLY A 2 -7.10 22.96 11.04
N PHE A 3 -6.63 21.85 10.47
CA PHE A 3 -5.39 21.83 9.70
C PHE A 3 -5.64 22.17 8.23
N ALA A 4 -4.84 23.04 7.67
CA ALA A 4 -4.75 23.23 6.24
C ALA A 4 -3.78 22.21 5.64
N TRP A 5 -4.06 21.75 4.42
CA TRP A 5 -3.19 20.85 3.69
C TRP A 5 -3.10 21.22 2.22
N VAL A 6 -2.03 20.85 1.59
CA VAL A 6 -1.79 21.07 0.16
C VAL A 6 -1.64 19.71 -0.51
N ALA A 7 -2.46 19.45 -1.53
CA ALA A 7 -2.33 18.24 -2.33
C ALA A 7 -1.09 18.34 -3.21
N LEU A 8 -0.28 17.29 -3.19
CA LEU A 8 0.83 17.10 -4.12
C LEU A 8 0.34 16.33 -5.35
N GLY A 9 0.98 16.51 -6.48
CA GLY A 9 0.69 15.71 -7.66
C GLY A 9 1.21 14.28 -7.52
N ASP A 10 0.64 13.36 -8.30
CA ASP A 10 0.97 11.93 -8.27
C ASP A 10 2.44 11.60 -8.56
N SER A 11 3.16 12.50 -9.22
CA SER A 11 4.61 12.36 -9.43
C SER A 11 5.44 12.51 -8.15
N VAL A 12 4.85 13.00 -7.06
CA VAL A 12 5.54 13.31 -5.79
C VAL A 12 4.92 12.58 -4.59
N ASP A 13 3.62 12.34 -4.61
CA ASP A 13 2.87 11.82 -3.46
C ASP A 13 2.92 10.29 -3.31
N LEU A 14 3.56 9.60 -4.24
CA LEU A 14 3.71 8.13 -4.27
C LEU A 14 2.39 7.36 -4.40
N SER A 15 1.35 8.01 -4.90
CA SER A 15 -0.01 7.42 -4.97
C SER A 15 -0.22 6.50 -6.16
N SER A 16 0.59 6.62 -7.22
CA SER A 16 0.35 5.93 -8.48
C SER A 16 1.30 4.76 -8.71
N ALA A 17 0.77 3.54 -8.74
CA ALA A 17 1.56 2.36 -9.07
C ALA A 17 2.15 2.42 -10.50
N ALA A 18 1.51 3.13 -11.42
CA ALA A 18 2.01 3.34 -12.78
C ALA A 18 3.31 4.17 -12.82
N LEU A 19 3.60 4.94 -11.77
CA LEU A 19 4.80 5.77 -11.65
C LEU A 19 5.93 5.11 -10.86
N ASN A 20 5.88 3.82 -10.61
CA ASN A 20 6.92 3.13 -9.83
C ASN A 20 8.33 3.35 -10.41
N ASP A 21 8.50 3.30 -11.72
CA ASP A 21 9.80 3.52 -12.37
C ASP A 21 10.29 4.97 -12.19
N TRP A 22 9.36 5.91 -12.15
CA TRP A 22 9.66 7.30 -11.83
C TRP A 22 10.10 7.46 -10.37
N TYR A 23 9.34 6.90 -9.43
CA TYR A 23 9.66 6.96 -8.00
C TYR A 23 10.99 6.27 -7.68
N ALA A 24 11.32 5.19 -8.40
CA ALA A 24 12.57 4.45 -8.21
C ALA A 24 13.84 5.25 -8.53
N LYS A 25 13.71 6.40 -9.18
CA LYS A 25 14.83 7.34 -9.39
C LYS A 25 15.23 8.02 -8.08
N ALA A 26 14.31 8.16 -7.13
CA ALA A 26 14.61 8.69 -5.80
C ALA A 26 15.21 7.58 -4.94
N ARG A 27 16.39 7.83 -4.40
CA ARG A 27 17.11 6.90 -3.54
C ARG A 27 17.70 7.64 -2.36
N VAL A 28 17.63 7.03 -1.18
CA VAL A 28 18.28 7.56 0.02
C VAL A 28 19.02 6.43 0.73
N THR A 29 20.26 6.69 1.10
CA THR A 29 21.07 5.76 1.88
C THR A 29 21.18 6.28 3.30
N VAL A 30 20.78 5.48 4.25
CA VAL A 30 20.78 5.80 5.67
C VAL A 30 21.58 4.77 6.46
N ARG A 31 21.86 5.06 7.70
CA ARG A 31 22.49 4.12 8.62
C ARG A 31 21.59 2.89 8.80
N GLY A 32 22.14 1.71 8.68
CA GLY A 32 21.45 0.45 8.92
C GLY A 32 21.19 0.18 10.41
N ALA A 33 20.40 -0.85 10.69
CA ALA A 33 20.07 -1.28 12.04
C ALA A 33 21.31 -1.79 12.82
N VAL A 34 22.28 -2.35 12.11
CA VAL A 34 23.54 -2.82 12.68
C VAL A 34 24.58 -1.72 12.53
N ALA A 35 25.37 -1.47 13.61
CA ALA A 35 26.42 -0.48 13.60
C ALA A 35 27.43 -0.73 12.45
N GLY A 36 27.77 0.32 11.72
CA GLY A 36 28.71 0.25 10.59
C GLY A 36 28.08 -0.21 9.27
N THR A 37 26.77 -0.53 9.25
CA THR A 37 26.04 -0.87 8.02
C THR A 37 25.22 0.30 7.50
N THR A 38 24.89 0.25 6.22
CA THR A 38 23.97 1.21 5.58
C THR A 38 22.83 0.47 4.90
N GLN A 39 21.71 1.14 4.75
CA GLN A 39 20.55 0.65 4.02
C GLN A 39 20.11 1.70 3.00
N THR A 40 19.89 1.28 1.77
CA THR A 40 19.37 2.15 0.72
C THR A 40 17.89 1.88 0.51
N PHE A 41 17.09 2.94 0.62
CA PHE A 41 15.68 2.92 0.27
C PHE A 41 15.50 3.47 -1.14
N VAL A 42 14.66 2.80 -1.90
CA VAL A 42 14.30 3.19 -3.26
C VAL A 42 12.83 3.60 -3.25
N GLY A 43 12.52 4.74 -3.87
CA GLY A 43 11.15 5.24 -3.96
C GLY A 43 10.25 4.27 -4.71
N ARG A 44 9.03 4.10 -4.21
CA ARG A 44 7.98 3.30 -4.86
C ARG A 44 6.61 3.76 -4.41
N ALA A 45 5.59 3.38 -5.16
CA ALA A 45 4.21 3.68 -4.78
C ALA A 45 3.86 3.09 -3.41
N ILE A 46 3.05 3.83 -2.67
CA ILE A 46 2.49 3.35 -1.40
C ILE A 46 1.28 2.49 -1.74
N VAL A 47 1.41 1.19 -1.49
CA VAL A 47 0.34 0.22 -1.72
C VAL A 47 0.12 -0.65 -0.50
N TYR A 48 -1.12 -1.01 -0.25
CA TYR A 48 -1.50 -1.96 0.77
C TYR A 48 -1.83 -3.30 0.13
N ALA A 49 -1.42 -4.37 0.76
CA ALA A 49 -1.73 -5.72 0.32
C ALA A 49 -2.21 -6.55 1.50
N PHE A 50 -2.99 -7.57 1.22
CA PHE A 50 -3.35 -8.58 2.21
C PHE A 50 -3.15 -9.97 1.62
N ALA A 51 -2.95 -10.94 2.49
CA ALA A 51 -2.85 -12.34 2.10
C ALA A 51 -3.51 -13.22 3.16
N VAL A 52 -4.06 -14.33 2.73
CA VAL A 52 -4.54 -15.38 3.64
C VAL A 52 -3.44 -16.44 3.71
N PRO A 53 -2.83 -16.65 4.89
CA PRO A 53 -1.81 -17.69 5.05
C PRO A 53 -2.40 -19.07 4.74
N ARG A 54 -1.61 -19.95 4.12
CA ARG A 54 -2.03 -21.33 3.81
C ARG A 54 -2.43 -22.12 5.06
N ALA A 55 -1.78 -21.84 6.19
CA ALA A 55 -2.04 -22.47 7.48
C ALA A 55 -2.94 -21.60 8.38
N ALA A 56 -3.81 -20.78 7.83
CA ALA A 56 -4.75 -20.00 8.62
C ALA A 56 -5.65 -20.90 9.47
N PRO A 57 -5.88 -20.60 10.76
CA PRO A 57 -6.74 -21.42 11.63
C PRO A 57 -8.19 -21.53 11.13
N HIS A 58 -8.68 -20.48 10.47
CA HIS A 58 -10.03 -20.40 9.93
C HIS A 58 -10.00 -19.93 8.47
N PRO A 59 -9.57 -20.79 7.53
CA PRO A 59 -9.31 -20.39 6.16
C PRO A 59 -10.57 -19.94 5.41
N GLU A 60 -11.72 -20.55 5.69
CA GLU A 60 -12.99 -20.16 5.06
C GLU A 60 -13.44 -18.77 5.51
N THR A 61 -13.33 -18.46 6.81
CA THR A 61 -13.65 -17.14 7.35
C THR A 61 -12.69 -16.09 6.82
N ALA A 62 -11.41 -16.40 6.75
CA ALA A 62 -10.40 -15.52 6.17
C ALA A 62 -10.68 -15.23 4.68
N ALA A 63 -11.06 -16.25 3.91
CA ALA A 63 -11.43 -16.06 2.51
C ALA A 63 -12.69 -15.19 2.34
N ARG A 64 -13.69 -15.36 3.21
CA ARG A 64 -14.89 -14.50 3.21
C ARG A 64 -14.55 -13.05 3.53
N PHE A 65 -13.67 -12.83 4.50
CA PHE A 65 -13.20 -11.47 4.82
C PHE A 65 -12.42 -10.84 3.67
N ALA A 66 -11.53 -11.60 3.03
CA ALA A 66 -10.82 -11.15 1.85
C ALA A 66 -11.78 -10.77 0.70
N ALA A 67 -12.77 -11.60 0.44
CA ALA A 67 -13.81 -11.33 -0.55
C ALA A 67 -14.63 -10.06 -0.20
N PHE A 68 -14.93 -9.86 1.08
CA PHE A 68 -15.61 -8.64 1.54
C PHE A 68 -14.76 -7.39 1.30
N LEU A 69 -13.47 -7.42 1.60
CA LEU A 69 -12.57 -6.27 1.39
C LEU A 69 -12.56 -5.78 -0.06
N VAL A 70 -12.65 -6.70 -1.02
CA VAL A 70 -12.65 -6.36 -2.44
C VAL A 70 -14.05 -6.16 -3.03
N SER A 71 -15.09 -6.36 -2.23
CA SER A 71 -16.47 -6.09 -2.63
C SER A 71 -16.74 -4.60 -2.76
N ALA A 72 -17.84 -4.23 -3.42
CA ALA A 72 -18.24 -2.83 -3.54
C ALA A 72 -18.42 -2.16 -2.16
N GLU A 73 -19.03 -2.87 -1.21
CA GLU A 73 -19.24 -2.40 0.16
C GLU A 73 -17.92 -2.20 0.91
N GLY A 74 -17.03 -3.20 0.85
CA GLY A 74 -15.71 -3.12 1.49
C GLY A 74 -14.88 -1.98 0.93
N ARG A 75 -14.87 -1.79 -0.38
CA ARG A 75 -14.17 -0.67 -1.03
C ARG A 75 -14.72 0.68 -0.63
N GLU A 76 -16.03 0.81 -0.47
CA GLU A 76 -16.67 2.03 0.00
C GLU A 76 -16.23 2.38 1.43
N ILE A 77 -16.16 1.37 2.31
CA ILE A 77 -15.64 1.54 3.67
C ILE A 77 -14.19 1.99 3.65
N LEU A 78 -13.34 1.35 2.84
CA LEU A 78 -11.94 1.74 2.70
C LEU A 78 -11.78 3.20 2.24
N ARG A 79 -12.55 3.63 1.25
CA ARG A 79 -12.53 5.03 0.78
C ARG A 79 -12.97 6.00 1.86
N ARG A 80 -13.99 5.67 2.62
CA ARG A 80 -14.46 6.48 3.75
C ARG A 80 -13.40 6.64 4.83
N GLU A 81 -12.56 5.60 5.01
CA GLU A 81 -11.43 5.63 5.94
C GLU A 81 -10.14 6.19 5.30
N SER A 82 -10.28 6.94 4.22
CA SER A 82 -9.18 7.63 3.53
C SER A 82 -8.15 6.70 2.87
N LEU A 83 -8.55 5.48 2.51
CA LEU A 83 -7.77 4.58 1.69
C LEU A 83 -8.26 4.63 0.24
N ASP A 84 -7.34 4.70 -0.70
CA ASP A 84 -7.67 4.68 -2.12
C ASP A 84 -7.82 3.23 -2.59
N ALA A 85 -9.07 2.74 -2.53
CA ALA A 85 -9.38 1.37 -2.90
C ALA A 85 -9.40 1.21 -4.42
N LEU A 86 -8.65 0.24 -4.93
CA LEU A 86 -8.64 -0.12 -6.34
C LEU A 86 -10.04 -0.62 -6.80
N ASP A 87 -10.35 -0.38 -8.07
CA ASP A 87 -11.60 -0.89 -8.65
C ASP A 87 -11.65 -2.42 -8.71
N SER A 88 -10.48 -3.04 -8.84
CA SER A 88 -10.31 -4.49 -8.72
C SER A 88 -9.00 -4.81 -8.00
N ALA A 89 -9.01 -5.91 -7.25
CA ALA A 89 -7.79 -6.39 -6.61
C ALA A 89 -6.79 -6.89 -7.65
N VAL A 90 -5.52 -6.56 -7.45
CA VAL A 90 -4.42 -7.11 -8.24
C VAL A 90 -3.82 -8.28 -7.48
N VAL A 91 -3.82 -9.46 -8.09
CA VAL A 91 -3.19 -10.63 -7.50
C VAL A 91 -1.71 -10.61 -7.83
N VAL A 92 -0.89 -10.68 -6.78
CA VAL A 92 0.58 -10.75 -6.89
C VAL A 92 0.98 -12.15 -6.42
N GLY A 93 1.54 -12.89 -7.30
CA GLY A 93 1.92 -14.28 -7.02
C GLY A 93 3.40 -14.51 -6.93
#